data_df0fb48ace626c1c34f2d85042aa2b85
#
_entry.id   df0fb48ace626c1c34f2d85042aa2b85
#
_cell.length_a   1.000
_cell.length_b   1.000
_cell.length_c   1.000
_cell.angle_alpha   90.00
_cell.angle_beta   90.00
_cell.angle_gamma   90.00
#
_symmetry.space_group_name_H-M   'P 1'
#
loop_
_entity.id
_entity.type
_entity.pdbx_description
1 polymer ?
#
loop_
_entity_poly.entity_id
_entity_poly.type
_entity_poly.pdbx_seq_one_letter_code
_entity_poly.pdbx_strand_id
1 'polypeptide(L)' 'MAQQITKQTLIGEMLQMDMGIAAILMAAGMHCVGCPSSAMESLEEACKVHGMDADQVLKRINDYLANKDK' A
#
# COMPACT_ATOMS: atom_id res chain seq x y z
N MET A 1 -8.03 -1.22 -17.64
CA MET A 1 -8.52 -0.31 -16.61
C MET A 1 -7.62 -0.37 -15.40
N ALA A 2 -7.25 0.80 -14.91
CA ALA A 2 -6.43 0.86 -13.71
C ALA A 2 -7.28 0.48 -12.50
N GLN A 3 -6.77 -0.41 -11.68
CA GLN A 3 -7.42 -0.74 -10.42
C GLN A 3 -7.04 0.28 -9.38
N GLN A 4 -8.01 0.74 -8.65
CA GLN A 4 -7.77 1.69 -7.58
C GLN A 4 -7.69 0.97 -6.26
N ILE A 5 -6.70 1.37 -5.48
CA ILE A 5 -6.53 0.86 -4.14
C ILE A 5 -7.28 1.78 -3.19
N THR A 6 -7.92 1.21 -2.19
CA THR A 6 -8.62 1.96 -1.16
C THR A 6 -7.97 1.72 0.18
N LYS A 7 -8.43 2.45 1.19
CA LYS A 7 -7.89 2.27 2.54
C LYS A 7 -8.25 0.91 3.13
N GLN A 8 -9.27 0.25 2.58
CA GLN A 8 -9.68 -1.08 3.04
C GLN A 8 -8.98 -2.21 2.30
N THR A 9 -8.22 -1.89 1.25
CA THR A 9 -7.48 -2.91 0.51
C THR A 9 -6.41 -3.52 1.41
N LEU A 10 -6.32 -4.84 1.41
CA LEU A 10 -5.33 -5.52 2.23
C LEU A 10 -3.93 -5.35 1.65
N ILE A 11 -2.96 -5.25 2.53
CA ILE A 11 -1.56 -5.11 2.12
C ILE A 11 -1.15 -6.26 1.20
N GLY A 12 -1.53 -7.49 1.56
CA GLY A 12 -1.22 -8.65 0.74
C GLY A 12 -1.80 -8.56 -0.65
N GLU A 13 -3.01 -8.02 -0.78
CA GLU A 13 -3.63 -7.85 -2.09
C GLU A 13 -2.86 -6.84 -2.94
N MET A 14 -2.43 -5.75 -2.31
CA MET A 14 -1.64 -4.74 -3.03
C MET A 14 -0.35 -5.32 -3.57
N LEU A 15 0.32 -6.14 -2.78
CA LEU A 15 1.58 -6.74 -3.20
C LEU A 15 1.39 -7.75 -4.31
N GLN A 16 0.23 -8.42 -4.34
CA GLN A 16 -0.09 -9.34 -5.43
C GLN A 16 -0.38 -8.58 -6.72
N MET A 17 -0.94 -7.39 -6.60
CA MET A 17 -1.21 -6.57 -7.78
C MET A 17 0.07 -6.02 -8.38
N ASP A 18 0.98 -5.55 -7.54
CA ASP A 18 2.21 -4.92 -8.01
C ASP A 18 3.22 -4.88 -6.88
N MET A 19 4.33 -5.58 -7.09
CA MET A 19 5.40 -5.60 -6.08
C MET A 19 6.05 -4.24 -5.86
N GLY A 20 5.91 -3.33 -6.82
CA GLY A 20 6.43 -1.98 -6.65
C GLY A 20 5.77 -1.22 -5.52
N ILE A 21 4.55 -1.62 -5.15
CA ILE A 21 3.86 -1.00 -4.03
C ILE A 21 4.62 -1.26 -2.72
N ALA A 22 5.31 -2.38 -2.62
CA ALA A 22 6.11 -2.67 -1.44
C ALA A 22 7.17 -1.58 -1.21
N ALA A 23 7.82 -1.15 -2.29
CA ALA A 23 8.83 -0.10 -2.19
C ALA A 23 8.23 1.21 -1.70
N ILE A 24 7.01 1.52 -2.15
CA ILE A 24 6.32 2.74 -1.73
C ILE A 24 6.01 2.66 -0.23
N LEU A 25 5.51 1.54 0.22
CA LEU A 25 5.18 1.36 1.63
C LEU A 25 6.42 1.43 2.51
N MET A 26 7.50 0.82 2.07
CA MET A 26 8.76 0.86 2.82
C MET A 26 9.33 2.28 2.88
N ALA A 27 9.24 3.00 1.78
CA ALA A 27 9.71 4.39 1.74
C ALA A 27 8.86 5.28 2.64
N ALA A 28 7.60 4.93 2.84
CA ALA A 28 6.71 5.69 3.71
C ALA A 28 6.94 5.39 5.20
N GLY A 29 7.67 4.33 5.51
CA GLY A 29 8.00 4.00 6.89
C GLY A 29 7.56 2.63 7.36
N MET A 30 6.96 1.84 6.49
CA MET A 30 6.55 0.47 6.84
C MET A 30 7.70 -0.49 6.64
N HIS A 31 8.21 -1.04 7.74
CA HIS A 31 9.37 -1.92 7.66
C HIS A 31 9.01 -3.41 7.57
N CYS A 32 7.76 -3.75 7.86
CA CYS A 32 7.34 -5.14 7.92
C CYS A 32 6.47 -5.53 6.71
N VAL A 33 6.66 -4.85 5.59
CA VAL A 33 5.93 -5.19 4.36
C VAL A 33 6.36 -6.57 3.90
N GLY A 34 5.40 -7.41 3.62
CA GLY A 34 5.68 -8.78 3.21
C GLY A 34 5.58 -9.79 4.33
N CYS A 35 5.48 -9.34 5.57
CA CYS A 35 5.22 -10.22 6.70
C CYS A 35 3.81 -10.79 6.58
N PRO A 36 3.59 -12.09 6.83
CA PRO A 36 2.23 -12.65 6.73
C PRO A 36 1.21 -11.92 7.59
N SER A 37 1.60 -11.46 8.78
CA SER A 37 0.65 -10.75 9.63
C SER A 37 0.29 -9.38 9.05
N SER A 38 1.27 -8.70 8.44
CA SER A 38 1.00 -7.40 7.81
C SER A 38 0.11 -7.55 6.58
N ALA A 39 0.27 -8.66 5.86
CA ALA A 39 -0.49 -8.88 4.63
C ALA A 39 -2.00 -8.96 4.88
N MET A 40 -2.41 -9.33 6.08
CA MET A 40 -3.82 -9.43 6.43
C MET A 40 -4.41 -8.12 6.91
N GLU A 41 -3.60 -7.10 7.10
CA GLU A 41 -4.07 -5.79 7.54
C GLU A 41 -4.48 -4.95 6.33
N SER A 42 -5.50 -4.10 6.52
CA SER A 42 -5.84 -3.12 5.49
C SER A 42 -4.81 -2.00 5.50
N LEU A 43 -4.79 -1.22 4.42
CA LEU A 43 -3.88 -0.08 4.33
C LEU A 43 -4.09 0.87 5.50
N GLU A 44 -5.35 1.15 5.83
CA GLU A 44 -5.68 2.05 6.92
C GLU A 44 -5.16 1.53 8.26
N GLU A 45 -5.37 0.24 8.52
CA GLU A 45 -4.91 -0.37 9.77
C GLU A 45 -3.40 -0.34 9.87
N ALA A 46 -2.72 -0.69 8.78
CA ALA A 46 -1.26 -0.69 8.77
C ALA A 46 -0.69 0.70 9.00
N CYS A 47 -1.28 1.70 8.36
CA CYS A 47 -0.84 3.08 8.54
C CYS A 47 -1.06 3.56 9.97
N LYS A 48 -2.17 3.14 10.57
CA LYS A 48 -2.48 3.52 11.94
C LYS A 48 -1.47 2.95 12.92
N VAL A 49 -1.09 1.70 12.73
CA VAL A 49 -0.11 1.04 13.59
C VAL A 49 1.25 1.73 13.49
N HIS A 50 1.62 2.18 12.29
CA HIS A 50 2.92 2.80 12.05
C HIS A 50 2.89 4.33 12.17
N GLY A 51 1.77 4.90 12.57
CA GLY A 51 1.67 6.35 12.75
C GLY A 51 1.74 7.14 11.45
N MET A 52 1.29 6.54 10.36
CA MET A 52 1.33 7.16 9.04
C MET A 52 -0.05 7.65 8.63
N ASP A 53 -0.06 8.63 7.70
CA ASP A 53 -1.31 9.13 7.15
C ASP A 53 -1.75 8.24 5.99
N ALA A 54 -2.84 7.50 6.20
CA ALA A 54 -3.33 6.57 5.18
C ALA A 54 -3.71 7.27 3.89
N ASP A 55 -4.24 8.47 3.97
CA ASP A 55 -4.63 9.22 2.77
C ASP A 55 -3.41 9.58 1.92
N GLN A 56 -2.32 9.97 2.56
CA GLN A 56 -1.10 10.31 1.82
C GLN A 56 -0.48 9.07 1.19
N VAL A 57 -0.44 7.98 1.92
CA VAL A 57 0.11 6.73 1.39
C VAL A 57 -0.75 6.23 0.24
N LEU A 58 -2.06 6.30 0.40
CA LEU A 58 -2.99 5.88 -0.63
C LEU A 58 -2.79 6.70 -1.91
N LYS A 59 -2.61 8.01 -1.77
CA LYS A 59 -2.39 8.86 -2.92
C LYS A 59 -1.11 8.48 -3.66
N ARG A 60 -0.04 8.21 -2.92
CA ARG A 60 1.22 7.81 -3.55
C ARG A 60 1.07 6.51 -4.32
N ILE A 61 0.36 5.56 -3.75
CA ILE A 61 0.15 4.27 -4.41
C ILE A 61 -0.66 4.45 -5.69
N ASN A 62 -1.74 5.21 -5.62
CA ASN A 62 -2.58 5.44 -6.79
C ASN A 62 -1.86 6.24 -7.87
N ASP A 63 -1.03 7.22 -7.47
CA ASP A 63 -0.22 7.96 -8.42
C ASP A 63 0.77 7.05 -9.13
N TYR A 64 1.40 6.15 -8.37
CA TYR A 64 2.33 5.18 -8.95
C TYR A 64 1.63 4.29 -9.98
N LEU A 65 0.45 3.78 -9.63
CA LEU A 65 -0.28 2.91 -10.52
C LEU A 65 -0.75 3.63 -11.78
N ALA A 66 -1.17 4.88 -11.63
CA ALA A 66 -1.59 5.68 -12.77
C ALA A 66 -0.43 5.97 -13.71
N ASN A 67 0.74 6.28 -13.16
CA ASN A 67 1.93 6.55 -13.97
C ASN A 67 2.47 5.29 -14.62
N LYS A 68 2.31 4.17 -13.95
CA LYS A 68 2.78 2.91 -14.47
C LYS A 68 2.03 2.50 -15.73
N ASP A 69 0.77 2.88 -15.83
CA ASP A 69 -0.08 2.53 -16.97
C ASP A 69 0.21 3.34 -18.22
N LYS A 70 1.09 4.31 -18.14
CA LYS A 70 1.42 5.16 -19.29
C LYS A 70 2.59 4.60 -20.10
#